data_87deb950cbae4f95dd10249f85a5a6d0
#
_entry.id   87deb950cbae4f95dd10249f85a5a6d0
#
_cell.length_a   1.000
_cell.length_b   1.000
_cell.length_c   1.000
_cell.angle_alpha   90.00
_cell.angle_beta   90.00
_cell.angle_gamma   90.00
#
_symmetry.space_group_name_H-M   'P 1'
#
loop_
_entity.id
_entity.type
_entity.pdbx_description
1 polymer ?
#
loop_
_entity_poly.entity_id
_entity_poly.type
_entity_poly.pdbx_seq_one_letter_code
_entity_poly.pdbx_strand_id
1 'polypeptide(L)'
;MTLPHLLKTVTQLGSPTVLLAGDFMLDSYIYGDALRISPEAPVQVLKVMDRQYSPGGAASVAADITTLDAHCLCIGVIGDDAEGRRLLELLTQFKADCSALIPLPDRPTISKQRIIGLAQHRHRQQLLRIDDECTLPLTDEQYDRLFEHFQSRLGCSDIVCLQDYNKGLLQPDFCRRLIRAARQAGKKVLIDPPLHPDYSKFTGATLITPNRRETAGAVGFPINTIDDAARAAAQLYDQLQLEAVVITLDKEGA
;
A
#
# COMPACT_ATOMS: atom_id res chain seq x y z
N MET A 1 -10.68 -17.75 18.04
CA MET A 1 -11.91 -17.57 17.23
C MET A 1 -11.99 -18.75 16.28
N THR A 2 -13.17 -19.38 16.11
CA THR A 2 -13.31 -20.55 15.20
C THR A 2 -13.60 -20.10 13.78
N LEU A 3 -13.19 -20.88 12.77
CA LEU A 3 -13.43 -20.57 11.35
C LEU A 3 -14.92 -20.25 11.03
N PRO A 4 -15.92 -21.00 11.55
CA PRO A 4 -17.33 -20.66 11.34
C PRO A 4 -17.72 -19.29 11.90
N HIS A 5 -17.16 -18.87 13.01
CA HIS A 5 -17.41 -17.55 13.59
C HIS A 5 -16.82 -16.44 12.72
N LEU A 6 -15.61 -16.60 12.20
CA LEU A 6 -14.97 -15.67 11.28
C LEU A 6 -15.78 -15.52 9.99
N LEU A 7 -16.20 -16.63 9.38
CA LEU A 7 -17.05 -16.63 8.18
C LEU A 7 -18.35 -15.87 8.42
N LYS A 8 -19.03 -16.13 9.55
CA LYS A 8 -20.25 -15.42 9.93
C LYS A 8 -20.00 -13.91 10.09
N THR A 9 -18.88 -13.52 10.72
CA THR A 9 -18.52 -12.11 10.90
C THR A 9 -18.31 -11.44 9.53
N VAL A 10 -17.54 -12.05 8.63
CA VAL A 10 -17.28 -11.51 7.29
C VAL A 10 -18.56 -11.35 6.49
N THR A 11 -19.45 -12.36 6.50
CA THR A 11 -20.75 -12.28 5.78
C THR A 11 -21.71 -11.25 6.37
N GLN A 12 -21.49 -10.78 7.59
CA GLN A 12 -22.31 -9.76 8.25
C GLN A 12 -21.74 -8.32 8.10
N LEU A 13 -20.54 -8.16 7.54
CA LEU A 13 -19.94 -6.82 7.35
C LEU A 13 -20.70 -5.95 6.34
N GLY A 14 -21.51 -6.57 5.47
CA GLY A 14 -22.17 -5.85 4.39
C GLY A 14 -21.16 -5.36 3.34
N SER A 15 -21.44 -4.20 2.75
CA SER A 15 -20.57 -3.56 1.74
C SER A 15 -20.10 -2.19 2.24
N PRO A 16 -19.15 -2.15 3.18
CA PRO A 16 -18.65 -0.88 3.74
C PRO A 16 -17.90 -0.07 2.68
N THR A 17 -17.91 1.25 2.86
CA THR A 17 -17.14 2.17 2.02
C THR A 17 -15.84 2.55 2.72
N VAL A 18 -14.72 2.20 2.13
CA VAL A 18 -13.37 2.51 2.63
C VAL A 18 -12.80 3.71 1.87
N LEU A 19 -12.41 4.74 2.59
CA LEU A 19 -11.65 5.87 2.05
C LEU A 19 -10.16 5.54 2.19
N LEU A 20 -9.54 5.16 1.08
CA LEU A 20 -8.15 4.72 1.01
C LEU A 20 -7.26 5.83 0.49
N ALA A 21 -6.35 6.34 1.33
CA ALA A 21 -5.31 7.27 0.92
C ALA A 21 -3.93 6.61 1.04
N GLY A 22 -3.07 6.74 0.01
CA GLY A 22 -1.75 6.10 0.07
C GLY A 22 -0.97 6.14 -1.22
N ASP A 23 0.15 5.41 -1.22
CA ASP A 23 1.07 5.32 -2.35
C ASP A 23 0.58 4.24 -3.34
N PHE A 24 -0.11 4.70 -4.39
CA PHE A 24 -0.58 3.85 -5.48
C PHE A 24 0.56 3.53 -6.43
N MET A 25 0.73 2.26 -6.78
CA MET A 25 1.82 1.80 -7.63
C MET A 25 1.38 0.71 -8.61
N LEU A 26 2.16 0.56 -9.67
CA LEU A 26 1.98 -0.48 -10.68
C LEU A 26 3.08 -1.54 -10.51
N ASP A 27 2.68 -2.78 -10.29
CA ASP A 27 3.58 -3.92 -10.41
C ASP A 27 3.52 -4.46 -11.85
N SER A 28 4.69 -4.61 -12.50
CA SER A 28 4.78 -5.19 -13.82
C SER A 28 5.75 -6.38 -13.84
N TYR A 29 5.42 -7.39 -14.63
CA TYR A 29 6.19 -8.62 -14.76
C TYR A 29 6.48 -8.85 -16.24
N ILE A 30 7.77 -8.91 -16.59
CA ILE A 30 8.22 -9.25 -17.93
C ILE A 30 8.81 -10.65 -17.90
N TYR A 31 8.10 -11.56 -18.53
CA TYR A 31 8.54 -12.95 -18.67
C TYR A 31 9.24 -13.16 -20.01
N GLY A 32 10.35 -13.87 -20.00
CA GLY A 32 11.04 -14.17 -21.25
C GLY A 32 12.13 -15.21 -21.13
N ASP A 33 12.61 -15.69 -22.28
CA ASP A 33 13.71 -16.61 -22.36
C ASP A 33 15.05 -15.88 -22.24
N ALA A 34 15.90 -16.30 -21.30
CA ALA A 34 17.23 -15.76 -21.04
C ALA A 34 18.31 -16.76 -21.48
N LEU A 35 18.29 -17.15 -22.75
CA LEU A 35 19.09 -18.26 -23.27
C LEU A 35 20.44 -17.84 -23.89
N ARG A 36 20.71 -16.56 -24.03
CA ARG A 36 21.94 -16.06 -24.67
C ARG A 36 22.53 -14.87 -23.91
N ILE A 37 23.84 -14.69 -24.07
CA ILE A 37 24.58 -13.51 -23.62
C ILE A 37 24.60 -12.47 -24.74
N SER A 38 24.56 -11.19 -24.38
CA SER A 38 24.71 -10.08 -25.33
C SER A 38 26.12 -10.09 -25.93
N PRO A 39 26.27 -9.80 -27.21
CA PRO A 39 27.59 -9.56 -27.78
C PRO A 39 28.22 -8.23 -27.39
N GLU A 40 27.41 -7.30 -26.85
CA GLU A 40 27.83 -5.93 -26.48
C GLU A 40 28.35 -5.84 -25.05
N ALA A 41 27.91 -6.73 -24.16
CA ALA A 41 28.29 -6.74 -22.77
C ALA A 41 28.01 -8.12 -22.13
N PRO A 42 28.66 -8.52 -21.03
CA PRO A 42 28.46 -9.80 -20.36
C PRO A 42 27.12 -9.84 -19.57
N VAL A 43 26.03 -9.52 -20.23
CA VAL A 43 24.67 -9.51 -19.68
C VAL A 43 23.76 -10.45 -20.44
N GLN A 44 22.76 -11.01 -19.78
CA GLN A 44 21.76 -11.86 -20.43
C GLN A 44 20.85 -11.05 -21.35
N VAL A 45 20.50 -11.62 -22.48
CA VAL A 45 19.46 -11.11 -23.39
C VAL A 45 18.16 -11.83 -23.05
N LEU A 46 17.15 -11.08 -22.60
CA LEU A 46 15.82 -11.61 -22.38
C LEU A 46 14.97 -11.44 -23.65
N LYS A 47 14.56 -12.54 -24.26
CA LYS A 47 13.53 -12.51 -25.31
C LYS A 47 12.17 -12.50 -24.66
N VAL A 48 11.50 -11.34 -24.68
CA VAL A 48 10.19 -11.16 -24.04
C VAL A 48 9.16 -12.08 -24.68
N MET A 49 8.44 -12.83 -23.85
CA MET A 49 7.37 -13.74 -24.22
C MET A 49 6.01 -13.26 -23.74
N ASP A 50 5.96 -12.63 -22.55
CA ASP A 50 4.71 -12.15 -21.94
C ASP A 50 4.97 -10.93 -21.05
N ARG A 51 3.94 -10.12 -20.86
CA ARG A 51 3.91 -8.98 -19.94
C ARG A 51 2.62 -9.03 -19.12
N GLN A 52 2.76 -8.97 -17.83
CA GLN A 52 1.64 -8.94 -16.89
C GLN A 52 1.74 -7.71 -16.02
N TYR A 53 0.58 -7.19 -15.64
CA TYR A 53 0.46 -6.02 -14.78
C TYR A 53 -0.50 -6.32 -13.64
N SER A 54 -0.19 -5.82 -12.46
CA SER A 54 -1.08 -5.91 -11.30
C SER A 54 -1.04 -4.63 -10.47
N PRO A 55 -2.12 -4.32 -9.75
CA PRO A 55 -2.09 -3.27 -8.74
C PRO A 55 -1.02 -3.58 -7.69
N GLY A 56 -0.30 -2.55 -7.22
CA GLY A 56 0.70 -2.63 -6.16
C GLY A 56 0.49 -1.56 -5.11
N GLY A 57 1.06 -1.73 -3.92
CA GLY A 57 0.90 -0.78 -2.83
C GLY A 57 -0.55 -0.52 -2.46
N ALA A 58 -0.95 0.75 -2.33
CA ALA A 58 -2.34 1.13 -2.06
C ALA A 58 -3.32 0.62 -3.13
N ALA A 59 -2.88 0.46 -4.38
CA ALA A 59 -3.72 -0.09 -5.44
C ALA A 59 -4.05 -1.58 -5.21
N SER A 60 -3.12 -2.38 -4.66
CA SER A 60 -3.40 -3.77 -4.25
C SER A 60 -4.47 -3.81 -3.17
N VAL A 61 -4.36 -2.95 -2.16
CA VAL A 61 -5.36 -2.83 -1.10
C VAL A 61 -6.74 -2.43 -1.65
N ALA A 62 -6.79 -1.51 -2.63
CA ALA A 62 -8.03 -1.14 -3.29
C ALA A 62 -8.68 -2.34 -4.02
N ALA A 63 -7.87 -3.14 -4.72
CA ALA A 63 -8.33 -4.36 -5.39
C ALA A 63 -8.85 -5.40 -4.38
N ASP A 64 -8.16 -5.60 -3.26
CA ASP A 64 -8.57 -6.52 -2.20
C ASP A 64 -9.89 -6.09 -1.56
N ILE A 65 -10.04 -4.80 -1.21
CA ILE A 65 -11.26 -4.23 -0.64
C ILE A 65 -12.45 -4.50 -1.56
N THR A 66 -12.31 -4.20 -2.85
CA THR A 66 -13.41 -4.38 -3.81
C THR A 66 -13.71 -5.85 -4.10
N THR A 67 -12.70 -6.73 -4.05
CA THR A 67 -12.89 -8.18 -4.19
C THR A 67 -13.64 -8.78 -3.00
N LEU A 68 -13.59 -8.13 -1.84
CA LEU A 68 -14.36 -8.47 -0.64
C LEU A 68 -15.76 -7.82 -0.62
N ASP A 69 -16.27 -7.36 -1.75
CA ASP A 69 -17.59 -6.70 -1.91
C ASP A 69 -17.74 -5.38 -1.13
N ALA A 70 -16.63 -4.73 -0.75
CA ALA A 70 -16.63 -3.39 -0.18
C ALA A 70 -16.40 -2.32 -1.27
N HIS A 71 -16.80 -1.08 -1.00
CA HIS A 71 -16.52 0.05 -1.87
C HIS A 71 -15.18 0.69 -1.48
N CYS A 72 -14.36 1.05 -2.49
CA CYS A 72 -13.08 1.72 -2.25
C CYS A 72 -13.05 3.07 -2.96
N LEU A 73 -12.86 4.16 -2.18
CA LEU A 73 -12.65 5.52 -2.68
C LEU A 73 -11.15 5.82 -2.57
N CYS A 74 -10.46 5.88 -3.71
CA CYS A 74 -9.01 6.02 -3.77
C CYS A 74 -8.58 7.50 -3.77
N ILE A 75 -7.62 7.86 -2.90
CA ILE A 75 -7.01 9.19 -2.83
C ILE A 75 -5.49 9.06 -2.90
N GLY A 76 -4.88 9.73 -3.84
CA GLY A 76 -3.44 9.70 -4.03
C GLY A 76 -3.00 10.42 -5.29
N VAL A 77 -1.76 10.18 -5.66
CA VAL A 77 -1.18 10.73 -6.89
C VAL A 77 -0.62 9.61 -7.76
N ILE A 78 -0.68 9.82 -9.05
CA ILE A 78 -0.05 8.99 -10.08
C ILE A 78 0.67 9.90 -11.08
N GLY A 79 1.53 9.38 -11.92
CA GLY A 79 2.08 10.14 -13.04
C GLY A 79 1.06 10.32 -14.17
N ASP A 80 1.19 11.39 -14.93
CA ASP A 80 0.50 11.53 -16.24
C ASP A 80 1.31 10.79 -17.32
N ASP A 81 1.47 9.50 -17.15
CA ASP A 81 2.29 8.61 -17.96
C ASP A 81 1.54 7.33 -18.37
N ALA A 82 2.23 6.43 -19.07
CA ALA A 82 1.64 5.18 -19.55
C ALA A 82 1.32 4.23 -18.39
N GLU A 83 2.16 4.20 -17.36
CA GLU A 83 2.03 3.40 -16.16
C GLU A 83 0.82 3.86 -15.33
N GLY A 84 0.60 5.17 -15.20
CA GLY A 84 -0.56 5.75 -14.52
C GLY A 84 -1.87 5.40 -15.23
N ARG A 85 -1.91 5.52 -16.55
CA ARG A 85 -3.08 5.12 -17.34
C ARG A 85 -3.36 3.62 -17.19
N ARG A 86 -2.31 2.78 -17.23
CA ARG A 86 -2.44 1.34 -17.02
C ARG A 86 -2.97 1.00 -15.63
N LEU A 87 -2.48 1.70 -14.61
CA LEU A 87 -2.94 1.52 -13.23
C LEU A 87 -4.44 1.88 -13.07
N LEU A 88 -4.88 2.99 -13.67
CA LEU A 88 -6.30 3.38 -13.68
C LEU A 88 -7.18 2.36 -14.39
N GLU A 89 -6.74 1.82 -15.52
CA GLU A 89 -7.45 0.74 -16.22
C GLU A 89 -7.65 -0.49 -15.33
N LEU A 90 -6.60 -0.91 -14.62
CA LEU A 90 -6.66 -2.04 -13.69
C LEU A 90 -7.62 -1.77 -12.53
N LEU A 91 -7.49 -0.62 -11.86
CA LEU A 91 -8.35 -0.25 -10.73
C LEU A 91 -9.83 -0.15 -11.16
N THR A 92 -10.09 0.33 -12.38
CA THR A 92 -11.45 0.37 -12.94
C THR A 92 -12.03 -1.04 -13.12
N GLN A 93 -11.21 -2.03 -13.54
CA GLN A 93 -11.66 -3.44 -13.61
C GLN A 93 -12.06 -3.99 -12.24
N PHE A 94 -11.38 -3.55 -11.18
CA PHE A 94 -11.72 -3.86 -9.79
C PHE A 94 -12.87 -3.00 -9.23
N LYS A 95 -13.46 -2.08 -10.02
CA LYS A 95 -14.55 -1.18 -9.61
C LYS A 95 -14.17 -0.23 -8.46
N ALA A 96 -12.90 0.08 -8.27
CA ALA A 96 -12.45 1.10 -7.34
C ALA A 96 -12.77 2.51 -7.89
N ASP A 97 -13.21 3.41 -7.04
CA ASP A 97 -13.41 4.83 -7.42
C ASP A 97 -12.07 5.57 -7.41
N CYS A 98 -11.56 5.85 -8.60
CA CYS A 98 -10.29 6.52 -8.84
C CYS A 98 -10.46 8.03 -9.11
N SER A 99 -11.64 8.61 -8.92
CA SER A 99 -11.94 10.01 -9.27
C SER A 99 -11.11 11.05 -8.47
N ALA A 100 -10.44 10.63 -7.39
CA ALA A 100 -9.52 11.43 -6.60
C ALA A 100 -8.06 10.94 -6.66
N LEU A 101 -7.69 10.13 -7.63
CA LEU A 101 -6.30 9.92 -8.01
C LEU A 101 -5.89 11.05 -8.96
N ILE A 102 -4.94 11.87 -8.52
CA ILE A 102 -4.52 13.07 -9.26
C ILE A 102 -3.32 12.73 -10.14
N PRO A 103 -3.45 12.81 -11.48
CA PRO A 103 -2.29 12.67 -12.36
C PRO A 103 -1.41 13.92 -12.27
N LEU A 104 -0.10 13.72 -12.12
CA LEU A 104 0.90 14.77 -12.02
C LEU A 104 1.90 14.62 -13.19
N PRO A 105 2.13 15.69 -13.99
CA PRO A 105 3.01 15.63 -15.16
C PRO A 105 4.49 15.50 -14.79
N ASP A 106 4.88 16.07 -13.65
CA ASP A 106 6.28 16.18 -13.22
C ASP A 106 6.70 15.05 -12.24
N ARG A 107 5.88 14.01 -12.10
CA ARG A 107 6.12 12.90 -11.21
C ARG A 107 5.81 11.58 -11.91
N PRO A 108 6.73 10.60 -11.94
CA PRO A 108 6.41 9.29 -12.50
C PRO A 108 5.41 8.54 -11.63
N THR A 109 4.60 7.71 -12.26
CA THR A 109 3.83 6.69 -11.54
C THR A 109 4.81 5.73 -10.89
N ILE A 110 4.64 5.48 -9.59
CA ILE A 110 5.48 4.50 -8.90
C ILE A 110 5.28 3.15 -9.56
N SER A 111 6.36 2.58 -10.10
CA SER A 111 6.29 1.27 -10.74
C SER A 111 7.43 0.35 -10.30
N LYS A 112 7.13 -0.96 -10.22
CA LYS A 112 8.10 -2.00 -9.91
C LYS A 112 8.05 -3.05 -10.99
N GLN A 113 9.03 -3.00 -11.90
CA GLN A 113 9.12 -3.92 -13.01
C GLN A 113 10.06 -5.09 -12.69
N ARG A 114 9.51 -6.29 -12.67
CA ARG A 114 10.26 -7.53 -12.41
C ARG A 114 10.53 -8.26 -13.71
N ILE A 115 11.81 -8.46 -14.00
CA ILE A 115 12.28 -9.20 -15.18
C ILE A 115 12.48 -10.64 -14.75
N ILE A 116 11.72 -11.56 -15.37
CA ILE A 116 11.67 -12.97 -14.98
C ILE A 116 12.13 -13.84 -16.15
N GLY A 117 13.23 -14.55 -15.93
CA GLY A 117 13.75 -15.54 -16.86
C GLY A 117 12.93 -16.84 -16.79
N LEU A 118 12.49 -17.32 -17.95
CA LEU A 118 11.89 -18.63 -18.16
C LEU A 118 12.98 -19.54 -18.76
N ALA A 119 13.58 -20.43 -17.99
CA ALA A 119 14.47 -21.43 -18.53
C ALA A 119 13.68 -22.70 -18.85
N GLN A 120 13.97 -23.34 -19.98
CA GLN A 120 13.39 -24.64 -20.35
C GLN A 120 13.55 -25.63 -19.18
N HIS A 121 12.43 -26.16 -18.68
CA HIS A 121 12.38 -27.13 -17.57
C HIS A 121 12.95 -26.66 -16.22
N ARG A 122 13.11 -25.35 -15.97
CA ARG A 122 13.58 -24.81 -14.71
C ARG A 122 12.56 -23.85 -14.09
N HIS A 123 12.70 -23.61 -12.79
CA HIS A 123 11.87 -22.65 -12.07
C HIS A 123 12.04 -21.22 -12.62
N ARG A 124 10.95 -20.46 -12.65
CA ARG A 124 10.97 -19.02 -12.92
C ARG A 124 11.93 -18.34 -11.97
N GLN A 125 12.84 -17.52 -12.49
CA GLN A 125 13.82 -16.80 -11.69
C GLN A 125 13.74 -15.31 -11.99
N GLN A 126 13.61 -14.50 -10.94
CA GLN A 126 13.74 -13.06 -11.09
C GLN A 126 15.20 -12.70 -11.38
N LEU A 127 15.44 -12.06 -12.51
CA LEU A 127 16.78 -11.65 -12.97
C LEU A 127 17.13 -10.24 -12.51
N LEU A 128 16.14 -9.35 -12.56
CA LEU A 128 16.29 -7.93 -12.26
C LEU A 128 14.96 -7.35 -11.78
N ARG A 129 15.01 -6.30 -10.97
CA ARG A 129 13.88 -5.42 -10.68
C ARG A 129 14.28 -3.99 -11.02
N ILE A 130 13.42 -3.30 -11.76
CA ILE A 130 13.55 -1.88 -12.09
C ILE A 130 12.46 -1.17 -11.31
N ASP A 131 12.86 -0.21 -10.47
CA ASP A 131 11.94 0.61 -9.69
C ASP A 131 11.99 2.04 -10.27
N ASP A 132 10.84 2.53 -10.74
CA ASP A 132 10.65 3.92 -11.11
C ASP A 132 9.78 4.56 -10.04
N GLU A 133 10.34 5.51 -9.29
CA GLU A 133 9.70 6.07 -8.12
C GLU A 133 10.19 7.49 -7.80
N CYS A 134 9.31 8.27 -7.21
CA CYS A 134 9.63 9.58 -6.67
C CYS A 134 9.25 9.61 -5.20
N THR A 135 10.20 9.95 -4.33
CA THR A 135 10.01 10.07 -2.89
C THR A 135 9.92 11.52 -2.40
N LEU A 136 10.02 12.48 -3.33
CA LEU A 136 9.91 13.90 -2.99
C LEU A 136 8.50 14.21 -2.46
N PRO A 137 8.38 15.10 -1.48
CA PRO A 137 7.08 15.63 -1.05
C PRO A 137 6.32 16.26 -2.22
N LEU A 138 5.01 16.31 -2.10
CA LEU A 138 4.15 17.11 -2.97
C LEU A 138 4.27 18.59 -2.63
N THR A 139 3.79 19.46 -3.50
CA THR A 139 3.64 20.89 -3.18
C THR A 139 2.47 21.11 -2.22
N ASP A 140 2.46 22.24 -1.51
CA ASP A 140 1.37 22.58 -0.58
C ASP A 140 0.02 22.62 -1.32
N GLU A 141 -0.02 23.15 -2.55
CA GLU A 141 -1.23 23.19 -3.37
C GLU A 141 -1.73 21.77 -3.72
N GLN A 142 -0.82 20.83 -4.01
CA GLN A 142 -1.17 19.44 -4.28
C GLN A 142 -1.71 18.75 -3.02
N TYR A 143 -1.11 19.00 -1.86
CA TYR A 143 -1.62 18.50 -0.58
C TYR A 143 -2.99 19.09 -0.23
N ASP A 144 -3.22 20.37 -0.48
CA ASP A 144 -4.51 21.00 -0.21
C ASP A 144 -5.61 20.42 -1.12
N ARG A 145 -5.32 20.24 -2.40
CA ARG A 145 -6.24 19.59 -3.33
C ARG A 145 -6.59 18.15 -2.93
N LEU A 146 -5.59 17.37 -2.51
CA LEU A 146 -5.82 16.02 -1.99
C LEU A 146 -6.67 16.04 -0.72
N PHE A 147 -6.43 17.00 0.16
CA PHE A 147 -7.20 17.14 1.38
C PHE A 147 -8.65 17.53 1.13
N GLU A 148 -8.94 18.40 0.17
CA GLU A 148 -10.30 18.72 -0.26
C GLU A 148 -11.04 17.48 -0.77
N HIS A 149 -10.37 16.66 -1.60
CA HIS A 149 -10.91 15.38 -2.05
C HIS A 149 -11.16 14.42 -0.88
N PHE A 150 -10.28 14.38 0.11
CA PHE A 150 -10.43 13.57 1.30
C PHE A 150 -11.63 14.04 2.13
N GLN A 151 -11.72 15.33 2.44
CA GLN A 151 -12.80 15.89 3.24
C GLN A 151 -14.18 15.68 2.60
N SER A 152 -14.30 15.89 1.29
CA SER A 152 -15.57 15.71 0.57
C SER A 152 -16.09 14.27 0.59
N ARG A 153 -15.21 13.28 0.83
CA ARG A 153 -15.55 11.85 0.86
C ARG A 153 -15.71 11.26 2.26
N LEU A 154 -15.30 11.98 3.30
CA LEU A 154 -15.42 11.49 4.68
C LEU A 154 -16.87 11.18 5.07
N GLY A 155 -17.83 11.99 4.61
CA GLY A 155 -19.25 11.83 4.95
C GLY A 155 -19.85 10.52 4.40
N CYS A 156 -19.39 10.05 3.26
CA CYS A 156 -19.88 8.84 2.61
C CYS A 156 -19.00 7.59 2.86
N SER A 157 -17.94 7.71 3.64
CA SER A 157 -17.09 6.57 4.02
C SER A 157 -17.45 6.04 5.41
N ASP A 158 -17.26 4.75 5.64
CA ASP A 158 -17.41 4.11 6.94
C ASP A 158 -16.09 4.11 7.72
N ILE A 159 -14.98 3.98 7.03
CA ILE A 159 -13.65 3.86 7.60
C ILE A 159 -12.59 4.51 6.69
N VAL A 160 -11.50 4.98 7.29
CA VAL A 160 -10.33 5.50 6.60
C VAL A 160 -9.19 4.49 6.68
N CYS A 161 -8.52 4.22 5.57
CA CYS A 161 -7.30 3.43 5.49
C CYS A 161 -6.17 4.30 4.93
N LEU A 162 -5.02 4.32 5.60
CA LEU A 162 -3.81 4.99 5.14
C LEU A 162 -2.74 3.94 4.82
N GLN A 163 -2.30 3.89 3.56
CA GLN A 163 -1.34 2.91 3.07
C GLN A 163 -0.02 3.62 2.73
N ASP A 164 0.95 3.48 3.61
CA ASP A 164 2.22 4.23 3.54
C ASP A 164 3.38 3.35 3.10
N TYR A 165 3.93 3.63 1.94
CA TYR A 165 5.17 3.01 1.43
C TYR A 165 6.36 3.97 1.45
N ASN A 166 6.21 5.12 2.15
CA ASN A 166 7.25 6.16 2.23
C ASN A 166 7.68 6.68 0.84
N LYS A 167 6.69 6.91 -0.04
CA LYS A 167 6.88 7.43 -1.40
C LYS A 167 6.49 8.90 -1.55
N GLY A 168 6.47 9.64 -0.44
CA GLY A 168 6.34 11.10 -0.44
C GLY A 168 4.91 11.62 -0.26
N LEU A 169 3.86 10.78 -0.37
CA LEU A 169 2.49 11.23 -0.16
C LEU A 169 2.19 11.48 1.32
N LEU A 170 2.38 10.49 2.18
CA LEU A 170 2.02 10.55 3.59
C LEU A 170 3.14 11.18 4.44
N GLN A 171 3.49 12.45 4.11
CA GLN A 171 4.39 13.25 4.93
C GLN A 171 3.79 13.52 6.33
N PRO A 172 4.61 13.76 7.36
CA PRO A 172 4.15 13.86 8.74
C PRO A 172 2.98 14.81 8.96
N ASP A 173 3.04 16.01 8.39
CA ASP A 173 1.99 17.02 8.59
C ASP A 173 0.69 16.66 7.87
N PHE A 174 0.81 16.15 6.64
CA PHE A 174 -0.34 15.71 5.87
C PHE A 174 -1.01 14.49 6.51
N CYS A 175 -0.23 13.51 6.96
CA CYS A 175 -0.74 12.33 7.63
C CYS A 175 -1.52 12.71 8.91
N ARG A 176 -0.95 13.57 9.76
CA ARG A 176 -1.63 14.10 10.95
C ARG A 176 -2.92 14.89 10.61
N ARG A 177 -2.90 15.63 9.50
CA ARG A 177 -4.09 16.37 9.01
C ARG A 177 -5.22 15.43 8.63
N LEU A 178 -4.92 14.32 7.93
CA LEU A 178 -5.89 13.29 7.56
C LEU A 178 -6.47 12.58 8.79
N ILE A 179 -5.61 12.12 9.71
CA ILE A 179 -6.02 11.45 10.95
C ILE A 179 -6.95 12.35 11.78
N ARG A 180 -6.57 13.61 11.96
CA ARG A 180 -7.39 14.58 12.71
C ARG A 180 -8.76 14.80 12.08
N ALA A 181 -8.81 15.00 10.75
CA ALA A 181 -10.08 15.20 10.04
C ALA A 181 -10.99 13.97 10.13
N ALA A 182 -10.44 12.77 9.95
CA ALA A 182 -11.18 11.51 10.09
C ALA A 182 -11.76 11.35 11.50
N ARG A 183 -10.95 11.58 12.54
CA ARG A 183 -11.41 11.52 13.94
C ARG A 183 -12.49 12.55 14.27
N GLN A 184 -12.36 13.77 13.78
CA GLN A 184 -13.39 14.82 13.94
C GLN A 184 -14.72 14.43 13.27
N ALA A 185 -14.65 13.68 12.17
CA ALA A 185 -15.81 13.11 11.50
C ALA A 185 -16.32 11.78 12.13
N GLY A 186 -15.74 11.35 13.27
CA GLY A 186 -16.11 10.11 13.95
C GLY A 186 -15.68 8.83 13.21
N LYS A 187 -14.72 8.93 12.28
CA LYS A 187 -14.25 7.79 11.49
C LYS A 187 -13.04 7.13 12.14
N LYS A 188 -13.00 5.80 12.09
CA LYS A 188 -11.81 5.03 12.47
C LYS A 188 -10.74 5.14 11.39
N VAL A 189 -9.47 5.14 11.81
CA VAL A 189 -8.32 5.25 10.92
C VAL A 189 -7.43 4.02 11.10
N LEU A 190 -7.31 3.22 10.06
CA LEU A 190 -6.41 2.08 9.96
C LEU A 190 -5.17 2.49 9.16
N ILE A 191 -4.00 2.09 9.62
CA ILE A 191 -2.74 2.44 8.96
C ILE A 191 -1.88 1.20 8.75
N ASP A 192 -1.46 0.99 7.52
CA ASP A 192 -0.37 0.08 7.19
C ASP A 192 0.92 0.91 7.06
N PRO A 193 1.83 0.83 8.05
CA PRO A 193 2.98 1.71 8.13
C PRO A 193 4.17 1.17 7.31
N PRO A 194 5.10 2.04 6.85
CA PRO A 194 6.32 1.60 6.17
C PRO A 194 7.36 1.09 7.17
N LEU A 195 8.40 0.46 6.66
CA LEU A 195 9.61 0.23 7.44
C LEU A 195 10.29 1.58 7.74
N HIS A 196 10.05 2.13 8.92
CA HIS A 196 10.60 3.41 9.38
C HIS A 196 10.80 3.40 10.91
N PRO A 197 11.83 4.03 11.46
CA PRO A 197 12.08 4.07 12.91
C PRO A 197 11.13 5.00 13.67
N ASP A 198 10.48 5.94 13.00
CA ASP A 198 9.59 6.93 13.63
C ASP A 198 8.16 6.83 13.08
N TYR A 199 7.24 6.43 13.95
CA TYR A 199 5.82 6.35 13.67
C TYR A 199 5.01 7.50 14.27
N SER A 200 5.65 8.55 14.78
CA SER A 200 4.98 9.70 15.44
C SER A 200 3.94 10.38 14.57
N LYS A 201 4.08 10.31 13.24
CA LYS A 201 3.09 10.84 12.29
C LYS A 201 1.72 10.13 12.35
N PHE A 202 1.68 8.92 12.92
CA PHE A 202 0.47 8.10 13.06
C PHE A 202 -0.23 8.26 14.41
N THR A 203 0.28 9.13 15.28
CA THR A 203 -0.31 9.38 16.59
C THR A 203 -1.80 9.72 16.48
N GLY A 204 -2.60 9.02 17.27
CA GLY A 204 -4.05 9.18 17.31
C GLY A 204 -4.79 8.40 16.22
N ALA A 205 -4.14 7.55 15.43
CA ALA A 205 -4.85 6.58 14.60
C ALA A 205 -5.65 5.59 15.48
N THR A 206 -6.57 4.84 14.88
CA THR A 206 -7.29 3.79 15.58
C THR A 206 -6.46 2.51 15.68
N LEU A 207 -5.89 2.09 14.56
CA LEU A 207 -5.16 0.84 14.43
C LEU A 207 -3.97 1.01 13.51
N ILE A 208 -2.86 0.31 13.81
CA ILE A 208 -1.76 0.09 12.87
C ILE A 208 -1.52 -1.41 12.65
N THR A 209 -1.00 -1.76 11.46
CA THR A 209 -0.79 -3.16 11.05
C THR A 209 0.65 -3.47 10.62
N PRO A 210 1.68 -3.12 11.41
CA PRO A 210 3.06 -3.37 11.01
C PRO A 210 3.38 -4.86 10.95
N ASN A 211 4.24 -5.25 10.03
CA ASN A 211 4.83 -6.58 10.04
C ASN A 211 6.00 -6.69 11.04
N ARG A 212 6.54 -7.90 11.21
CA ARG A 212 7.65 -8.19 12.13
C ARG A 212 8.85 -7.25 11.95
N ARG A 213 9.25 -6.99 10.70
CA ARG A 213 10.41 -6.16 10.39
C ARG A 213 10.15 -4.67 10.63
N GLU A 214 8.98 -4.21 10.25
CA GLU A 214 8.51 -2.83 10.48
C GLU A 214 8.39 -2.55 11.96
N THR A 215 7.81 -3.49 12.71
CA THR A 215 7.71 -3.41 14.17
C THR A 215 9.09 -3.30 14.80
N ALA A 216 10.03 -4.19 14.45
CA ALA A 216 11.38 -4.17 14.99
C ALA A 216 12.10 -2.84 14.71
N GLY A 217 11.90 -2.27 13.51
CA GLY A 217 12.43 -0.94 13.16
C GLY A 217 11.87 0.19 14.01
N ALA A 218 10.57 0.16 14.28
CA ALA A 218 9.88 1.20 15.03
C ALA A 218 10.16 1.15 16.55
N VAL A 219 10.29 -0.04 17.14
CA VAL A 219 10.50 -0.20 18.59
C VAL A 219 11.97 -0.31 18.99
N GLY A 220 12.88 -0.51 18.02
CA GLY A 220 14.32 -0.56 18.25
C GLY A 220 14.86 -1.88 18.82
N PHE A 221 14.06 -2.95 18.81
CA PHE A 221 14.49 -4.30 19.20
C PHE A 221 13.91 -5.39 18.29
N PRO A 222 14.57 -6.56 18.17
CA PRO A 222 14.11 -7.65 17.30
C PRO A 222 12.85 -8.30 17.82
N ILE A 223 11.98 -8.74 16.91
CA ILE A 223 10.74 -9.48 17.22
C ILE A 223 10.95 -10.95 16.84
N ASN A 224 11.41 -11.75 17.79
CA ASN A 224 11.71 -13.17 17.58
C ASN A 224 10.62 -14.09 18.13
N THR A 225 9.88 -13.65 19.13
CA THR A 225 8.86 -14.41 19.85
C THR A 225 7.54 -13.67 19.87
N ILE A 226 6.45 -14.36 20.22
CA ILE A 226 5.14 -13.76 20.47
C ILE A 226 5.22 -12.75 21.63
N ASP A 227 6.01 -13.05 22.66
CA ASP A 227 6.19 -12.14 23.81
C ASP A 227 6.90 -10.84 23.39
N ASP A 228 7.88 -10.91 22.47
CA ASP A 228 8.47 -9.69 21.89
C ASP A 228 7.44 -8.88 21.14
N ALA A 229 6.59 -9.55 20.35
CA ALA A 229 5.52 -8.88 19.60
C ALA A 229 4.50 -8.22 20.56
N ALA A 230 4.10 -8.91 21.62
CA ALA A 230 3.18 -8.36 22.63
C ALA A 230 3.77 -7.13 23.33
N ARG A 231 5.06 -7.19 23.71
CA ARG A 231 5.77 -6.04 24.29
C ARG A 231 5.88 -4.86 23.32
N ALA A 232 6.18 -5.13 22.05
CA ALA A 232 6.24 -4.12 21.01
C ALA A 232 4.87 -3.49 20.74
N ALA A 233 3.81 -4.30 20.69
CA ALA A 233 2.45 -3.83 20.53
C ALA A 233 2.04 -2.88 21.68
N ALA A 234 2.34 -3.23 22.93
CA ALA A 234 2.08 -2.37 24.09
C ALA A 234 2.84 -1.03 23.99
N GLN A 235 4.12 -1.07 23.59
CA GLN A 235 4.92 0.14 23.40
C GLN A 235 4.31 1.05 22.33
N LEU A 236 3.97 0.51 21.15
CA LEU A 236 3.38 1.29 20.05
C LEU A 236 1.99 1.81 20.40
N TYR A 237 1.17 1.01 21.10
CA TYR A 237 -0.14 1.39 21.59
C TYR A 237 -0.07 2.65 22.45
N ASP A 238 0.82 2.66 23.45
CA ASP A 238 0.98 3.78 24.37
C ASP A 238 1.60 5.01 23.67
N GLN A 239 2.69 4.82 22.92
CA GLN A 239 3.41 5.91 22.26
C GLN A 239 2.56 6.65 21.23
N LEU A 240 1.72 5.93 20.49
CA LEU A 240 0.93 6.48 19.39
C LEU A 240 -0.53 6.75 19.78
N GLN A 241 -0.92 6.46 21.04
CA GLN A 241 -2.29 6.65 21.54
C GLN A 241 -3.32 5.93 20.66
N LEU A 242 -3.07 4.66 20.36
CA LEU A 242 -3.91 3.82 19.51
C LEU A 242 -5.05 3.16 20.31
N GLU A 243 -6.06 2.64 19.59
CA GLU A 243 -7.07 1.75 20.17
C GLU A 243 -6.67 0.28 20.04
N ALA A 244 -5.84 -0.06 19.04
CA ALA A 244 -5.32 -1.41 18.81
C ALA A 244 -4.03 -1.42 17.99
N VAL A 245 -3.27 -2.51 18.09
CA VAL A 245 -2.11 -2.82 17.24
C VAL A 245 -2.24 -4.27 16.78
N VAL A 246 -2.08 -4.53 15.48
CA VAL A 246 -2.03 -5.88 14.91
C VAL A 246 -0.67 -6.07 14.27
N ILE A 247 0.17 -6.90 14.85
CA ILE A 247 1.50 -7.21 14.29
C ILE A 247 1.41 -8.51 13.50
N THR A 248 1.72 -8.45 12.20
CA THR A 248 1.78 -9.67 11.39
C THR A 248 3.11 -10.40 11.57
N LEU A 249 3.04 -11.72 11.84
CA LEU A 249 4.17 -12.57 12.22
C LEU A 249 4.46 -13.66 11.19
N ASP A 250 4.35 -13.33 9.92
CA ASP A 250 4.59 -14.23 8.78
C ASP A 250 3.69 -15.50 8.87
N LYS A 251 4.30 -16.69 8.88
CA LYS A 251 3.58 -17.96 8.98
C LYS A 251 3.01 -18.24 10.37
N GLU A 252 3.35 -17.44 11.36
CA GLU A 252 2.88 -17.60 12.75
C GLU A 252 1.55 -16.86 12.99
N GLY A 253 1.04 -16.14 11.98
CA GLY A 253 -0.22 -15.40 12.05
C GLY A 253 -0.05 -13.94 12.45
N ALA A 254 -0.89 -13.45 13.35
CA ALA A 254 -0.86 -12.07 13.85
C ALA A 254 -1.24 -12.03 15.33
#